data_1300a0bc07f121e26c02bb678c457f93
#
_entry.id   1300a0bc07f121e26c02bb678c457f93
#
_cell.length_a   1.000
_cell.length_b   1.000
_cell.length_c   1.000
_cell.angle_alpha   90.00
_cell.angle_beta   90.00
_cell.angle_gamma   90.00
#
_symmetry.space_group_name_H-M   'P 1'
#
loop_
_entity.id
_entity.type
_entity.pdbx_description
1 polymer ?
#
loop_
_entity_poly.entity_id
_entity_poly.type
_entity_poly.pdbx_seq_one_letter_code
_entity_poly.pdbx_strand_id
1 'polypeptide(L)'
;MTNSDNDDSIDANATMHGVYLTGHGGFDKLDYRTDIPIPKPNADDVLIKVGAAGINNTDINTRTAWYSKAVRQGTDAGAAGGFDEIGEDGGWSGALDFPIIQGADCCGEIVAVGADIDPQRIGERVLVRTMQANTRDNSNFTCITSGSERNGAFAQYMTAESVHALAISSNWTNVELASVPCAYSTAEGMLSRANVANETVLVTGASGGVGSAAVQLSKRRGAQVIAMSSPSKAKDVESLGADRVIDRNSDLVSILGEDSVDVVIDVVAGEIWPSFLEVLKRGGRYVTSGAIAGPIVELDVRTLYLKDLSFYGSTYQGDEIFTNLLGYIERNEIRPMVAKSYDLSDIIKAQEDFISKKHTGKLVLVPPQE
;
A
#
# COMPACT_ATOMS: atom_id res chain seq x y z
N MET A 1 -51.04 -9.91 7.48
CA MET A 1 -49.92 -9.32 8.19
C MET A 1 -48.93 -8.96 7.11
N THR A 2 -48.83 -7.70 6.84
CA THR A 2 -48.08 -7.12 5.70
C THR A 2 -46.61 -7.20 5.99
N ASN A 3 -45.89 -7.98 5.21
CA ASN A 3 -44.44 -7.85 5.10
C ASN A 3 -44.15 -6.46 4.55
N SER A 4 -43.56 -5.62 5.37
CA SER A 4 -42.89 -4.42 4.89
C SER A 4 -41.56 -4.88 4.28
N ASP A 5 -41.54 -5.06 2.97
CA ASP A 5 -40.32 -5.11 2.20
C ASP A 5 -39.61 -3.76 2.41
N ASN A 6 -38.61 -3.72 3.27
CA ASN A 6 -37.63 -2.67 3.27
C ASN A 6 -36.80 -2.89 2.01
N ASP A 7 -37.24 -2.30 0.91
CA ASP A 7 -36.44 -2.14 -0.30
C ASP A 7 -35.46 -0.97 -0.06
N ASP A 8 -34.40 -1.24 0.71
CA ASP A 8 -33.25 -0.34 0.90
C ASP A 8 -32.33 -0.36 -0.34
N SER A 9 -32.91 -0.56 -1.54
CA SER A 9 -32.18 -0.45 -2.79
C SER A 9 -31.71 1.00 -2.96
N ILE A 10 -30.39 1.19 -3.08
CA ILE A 10 -29.81 2.50 -3.40
C ILE A 10 -30.48 3.01 -4.68
N ASP A 11 -31.03 4.22 -4.63
CA ASP A 11 -31.67 4.86 -5.80
C ASP A 11 -30.75 4.75 -7.01
N ALA A 12 -31.28 4.26 -8.12
CA ALA A 12 -30.53 4.05 -9.36
C ALA A 12 -29.91 5.36 -9.92
N ASN A 13 -30.38 6.52 -9.47
CA ASN A 13 -29.90 7.86 -9.83
C ASN A 13 -29.11 8.53 -8.69
N ALA A 14 -28.85 7.83 -7.59
CA ALA A 14 -28.09 8.39 -6.48
C ALA A 14 -26.65 8.69 -6.88
N THR A 15 -26.14 9.79 -6.36
CA THR A 15 -24.77 10.24 -6.59
C THR A 15 -23.98 10.18 -5.29
N MET A 16 -22.65 10.18 -5.43
CA MET A 16 -21.71 10.12 -4.32
C MET A 16 -20.64 11.20 -4.44
N HIS A 17 -20.00 11.48 -3.33
CA HIS A 17 -18.76 12.24 -3.28
C HIS A 17 -17.58 11.32 -3.62
N GLY A 18 -16.63 11.84 -4.41
CA GLY A 18 -15.42 11.12 -4.79
C GLY A 18 -14.40 12.03 -5.45
N VAL A 19 -13.23 11.49 -5.74
CA VAL A 19 -12.13 12.21 -6.39
C VAL A 19 -11.77 11.51 -7.68
N TYR A 20 -12.00 12.15 -8.81
CA TYR A 20 -11.48 11.71 -10.09
C TYR A 20 -10.01 12.13 -10.25
N LEU A 21 -9.17 11.20 -10.66
CA LEU A 21 -7.92 11.48 -11.34
C LEU A 21 -8.24 11.63 -12.82
N THR A 22 -8.04 12.83 -13.38
CA THR A 22 -8.44 13.18 -14.75
C THR A 22 -7.32 12.99 -15.78
N GLY A 23 -6.13 12.61 -15.33
CA GLY A 23 -4.94 12.39 -16.14
C GLY A 23 -3.71 12.34 -15.26
N HIS A 24 -2.57 11.98 -15.82
CA HIS A 24 -1.30 12.10 -15.10
C HIS A 24 -0.90 13.57 -14.93
N GLY A 25 -0.23 13.90 -13.81
CA GLY A 25 0.29 15.25 -13.57
C GLY A 25 0.29 15.67 -12.10
N GLY A 26 0.09 16.97 -11.87
CA GLY A 26 0.07 17.60 -10.56
C GLY A 26 -1.26 17.43 -9.82
N PHE A 27 -1.42 18.23 -8.77
CA PHE A 27 -2.65 18.24 -7.96
C PHE A 27 -3.87 18.76 -8.76
N ASP A 28 -3.66 19.49 -9.85
CA ASP A 28 -4.68 19.95 -10.79
C ASP A 28 -5.43 18.79 -11.48
N LYS A 29 -4.91 17.57 -11.41
CA LYS A 29 -5.55 16.36 -11.94
C LYS A 29 -6.50 15.69 -10.96
N LEU A 30 -6.53 16.13 -9.69
CA LEU A 30 -7.46 15.65 -8.68
C LEU A 30 -8.73 16.53 -8.68
N ASP A 31 -9.84 15.96 -9.14
CA ASP A 31 -11.14 16.63 -9.24
C ASP A 31 -12.13 16.05 -8.23
N TYR A 32 -12.31 16.75 -7.08
CA TYR A 32 -13.30 16.37 -6.08
C TYR A 32 -14.72 16.71 -6.57
N ARG A 33 -15.58 15.71 -6.63
CA ARG A 33 -16.95 15.80 -7.13
C ARG A 33 -17.96 15.31 -6.11
N THR A 34 -19.18 15.81 -6.19
CA THR A 34 -20.33 15.43 -5.34
C THR A 34 -21.46 14.78 -6.14
N ASP A 35 -21.28 14.63 -7.44
CA ASP A 35 -22.29 14.19 -8.41
C ASP A 35 -21.85 12.95 -9.20
N ILE A 36 -20.90 12.16 -8.66
CA ILE A 36 -20.45 10.91 -9.26
C ILE A 36 -21.56 9.85 -9.09
N PRO A 37 -21.98 9.15 -10.15
CA PRO A 37 -22.95 8.07 -10.00
C PRO A 37 -22.42 6.98 -9.06
N ILE A 38 -23.26 6.49 -8.14
CA ILE A 38 -22.91 5.33 -7.30
C ILE A 38 -22.74 4.11 -8.21
N PRO A 39 -21.62 3.38 -8.14
CA PRO A 39 -21.40 2.22 -8.99
C PRO A 39 -22.34 1.08 -8.61
N LYS A 40 -22.78 0.31 -9.62
CA LYS A 40 -23.56 -0.91 -9.40
C LYS A 40 -22.62 -2.10 -9.33
N PRO A 41 -22.79 -3.03 -8.36
CA PRO A 41 -22.00 -4.24 -8.33
C PRO A 41 -22.35 -5.15 -9.51
N ASN A 42 -21.34 -5.76 -10.15
CA ASN A 42 -21.53 -6.85 -11.08
C ASN A 42 -22.04 -8.10 -10.33
N ALA A 43 -22.30 -9.20 -11.05
CA ALA A 43 -22.87 -10.42 -10.45
C ALA A 43 -22.03 -10.98 -9.29
N ASP A 44 -20.70 -10.91 -9.40
CA ASP A 44 -19.70 -11.39 -8.45
C ASP A 44 -19.12 -10.31 -7.52
N ASP A 45 -19.59 -9.06 -7.64
CA ASP A 45 -19.12 -7.94 -6.86
C ASP A 45 -19.95 -7.71 -5.58
N VAL A 46 -19.35 -6.96 -4.66
CA VAL A 46 -20.04 -6.28 -3.56
C VAL A 46 -19.89 -4.77 -3.72
N LEU A 47 -20.91 -4.02 -3.30
CA LEU A 47 -20.84 -2.57 -3.14
C LEU A 47 -20.51 -2.24 -1.70
N ILE A 48 -19.46 -1.47 -1.49
CA ILE A 48 -18.91 -1.12 -0.19
C ILE A 48 -19.10 0.37 0.05
N LYS A 49 -19.75 0.73 1.16
CA LYS A 49 -19.71 2.09 1.71
C LYS A 49 -18.37 2.28 2.39
N VAL A 50 -17.55 3.18 1.85
CA VAL A 50 -16.18 3.39 2.32
C VAL A 50 -16.19 4.14 3.64
N GLY A 51 -15.71 3.50 4.70
CA GLY A 51 -15.55 4.13 6.01
C GLY A 51 -14.26 4.93 6.15
N ALA A 52 -13.18 4.48 5.50
CA ALA A 52 -11.89 5.18 5.42
C ALA A 52 -11.02 4.59 4.29
N ALA A 53 -10.07 5.40 3.79
CA ALA A 53 -9.13 5.05 2.72
C ALA A 53 -7.72 5.56 3.04
N GLY A 54 -6.72 4.68 3.13
CA GLY A 54 -5.34 5.06 3.38
C GLY A 54 -4.65 5.64 2.15
N ILE A 55 -3.78 6.63 2.33
CA ILE A 55 -2.93 7.18 1.26
C ILE A 55 -1.63 6.39 1.18
N ASN A 56 -1.20 6.07 -0.03
CA ASN A 56 0.01 5.32 -0.34
C ASN A 56 0.88 6.01 -1.38
N ASN A 57 2.14 5.60 -1.47
CA ASN A 57 3.00 6.06 -2.56
C ASN A 57 2.44 5.68 -3.94
N THR A 58 1.73 4.55 -4.05
CA THR A 58 1.13 4.15 -5.33
C THR A 58 0.11 5.16 -5.84
N ASP A 59 -0.66 5.81 -4.95
CA ASP A 59 -1.60 6.87 -5.36
C ASP A 59 -0.85 8.07 -5.95
N ILE A 60 0.28 8.47 -5.33
CA ILE A 60 1.13 9.55 -5.84
C ILE A 60 1.80 9.13 -7.15
N ASN A 61 2.40 7.94 -7.19
CA ASN A 61 3.12 7.42 -8.34
C ASN A 61 2.22 7.26 -9.57
N THR A 62 1.00 6.78 -9.39
CA THR A 62 -0.01 6.66 -10.44
C THR A 62 -0.44 8.04 -10.93
N ARG A 63 -0.71 9.00 -10.02
CA ARG A 63 -1.04 10.36 -10.42
C ARG A 63 0.07 11.01 -11.23
N THR A 64 1.32 10.85 -10.81
CA THR A 64 2.47 11.51 -11.44
C THR A 64 3.06 10.74 -12.63
N ALA A 65 2.53 9.56 -12.97
CA ALA A 65 3.09 8.62 -13.96
C ALA A 65 4.51 8.13 -13.64
N TRP A 66 4.87 8.02 -12.35
CA TRP A 66 6.22 7.58 -11.95
C TRP A 66 6.57 6.17 -12.41
N TYR A 67 5.58 5.31 -12.66
CA TYR A 67 5.81 3.94 -13.14
C TYR A 67 6.30 3.87 -14.59
N SER A 68 6.19 4.96 -15.36
CA SER A 68 6.73 5.03 -16.72
C SER A 68 8.24 4.76 -16.73
N LYS A 69 8.68 3.92 -17.66
CA LYS A 69 10.12 3.61 -17.87
C LYS A 69 10.95 4.81 -18.32
N ALA A 70 10.30 5.88 -18.79
CA ALA A 70 10.96 7.15 -19.10
C ALA A 70 11.42 7.87 -17.83
N VAL A 71 10.73 7.69 -16.69
CA VAL A 71 11.07 8.31 -15.41
C VAL A 71 12.25 7.58 -14.76
N ARG A 72 13.33 8.29 -14.50
CA ARG A 72 14.56 7.74 -13.89
C ARG A 72 14.86 8.32 -12.50
N GLN A 73 14.16 9.37 -12.11
CA GLN A 73 14.31 10.06 -10.83
C GLN A 73 13.50 9.38 -9.71
N GLY A 74 13.82 9.74 -8.47
CA GLY A 74 13.02 9.36 -7.31
C GLY A 74 11.61 9.96 -7.35
N THR A 75 10.71 9.40 -6.54
CA THR A 75 9.31 9.83 -6.51
C THR A 75 9.14 11.29 -6.10
N ASP A 76 10.04 11.83 -5.28
CA ASP A 76 9.96 13.20 -4.77
C ASP A 76 10.17 14.25 -5.88
N ALA A 77 10.90 13.93 -6.96
CA ALA A 77 11.20 14.87 -8.04
C ALA A 77 9.94 15.34 -8.79
N GLY A 78 8.95 14.46 -8.96
CA GLY A 78 7.68 14.78 -9.63
C GLY A 78 6.46 14.79 -8.72
N ALA A 79 6.64 14.62 -7.39
CA ALA A 79 5.53 14.35 -6.47
C ALA A 79 4.43 15.42 -6.46
N ALA A 80 4.77 16.69 -6.64
CA ALA A 80 3.82 17.82 -6.66
C ALA A 80 3.23 18.09 -8.05
N GLY A 81 4.08 18.15 -9.08
CA GLY A 81 3.73 18.62 -10.43
C GLY A 81 3.58 17.52 -11.50
N GLY A 82 3.99 16.29 -11.21
CA GLY A 82 4.16 15.24 -12.21
C GLY A 82 5.54 15.27 -12.86
N PHE A 83 5.75 14.46 -13.89
CA PHE A 83 6.98 14.40 -14.69
C PHE A 83 6.69 14.88 -16.10
N ASP A 84 7.63 15.61 -16.71
CA ASP A 84 7.47 16.23 -18.04
C ASP A 84 7.52 15.19 -19.17
N GLU A 85 8.39 14.19 -19.04
CA GLU A 85 8.57 13.11 -20.02
C GLU A 85 7.94 11.82 -19.48
N ILE A 86 6.69 11.58 -19.82
CA ILE A 86 5.95 10.37 -19.48
C ILE A 86 5.57 9.63 -20.76
N GLY A 87 5.70 8.28 -20.71
CA GLY A 87 5.16 7.40 -21.73
C GLY A 87 3.67 7.12 -21.50
N GLU A 88 3.09 6.32 -22.38
CA GLU A 88 1.73 5.78 -22.18
C GLU A 88 1.67 4.72 -21.06
N ASP A 89 2.81 4.35 -20.48
CA ASP A 89 3.00 3.30 -19.47
C ASP A 89 3.04 3.85 -18.03
N GLY A 90 2.36 4.99 -17.77
CA GLY A 90 2.42 5.69 -16.47
C GLY A 90 1.64 5.06 -15.32
N GLY A 91 0.76 4.09 -15.57
CA GLY A 91 0.06 3.33 -14.56
C GLY A 91 0.83 2.11 -14.07
N TRP A 92 0.27 1.42 -13.07
CA TRP A 92 0.89 0.23 -12.46
C TRP A 92 1.13 -0.90 -13.47
N SER A 93 0.10 -1.25 -14.25
CA SER A 93 0.14 -2.32 -15.25
C SER A 93 0.23 -1.80 -16.69
N GLY A 94 0.55 -0.52 -16.89
CA GLY A 94 0.64 0.13 -18.20
C GLY A 94 -0.17 1.41 -18.30
N ALA A 95 -0.80 1.66 -19.44
CA ALA A 95 -1.68 2.81 -19.64
C ALA A 95 -2.93 2.75 -18.77
N LEU A 96 -3.42 3.92 -18.37
CA LEU A 96 -4.67 4.05 -17.62
C LEU A 96 -5.74 4.75 -18.46
N ASP A 97 -6.98 4.31 -18.28
CA ASP A 97 -8.17 4.98 -18.81
C ASP A 97 -8.66 6.02 -17.81
N PHE A 98 -8.65 7.30 -18.20
CA PHE A 98 -9.14 8.39 -17.37
C PHE A 98 -10.57 8.82 -17.74
N PRO A 99 -11.36 9.35 -16.79
CA PRO A 99 -11.04 9.54 -15.38
C PRO A 99 -11.14 8.24 -14.57
N ILE A 100 -10.31 8.12 -13.52
CA ILE A 100 -10.35 7.00 -12.57
C ILE A 100 -10.43 7.52 -11.13
N ILE A 101 -11.09 6.78 -10.24
CA ILE A 101 -11.06 7.06 -8.80
C ILE A 101 -9.91 6.27 -8.19
N GLN A 102 -8.95 6.97 -7.58
CA GLN A 102 -7.81 6.36 -6.89
C GLN A 102 -8.20 5.82 -5.50
N GLY A 103 -7.21 5.35 -4.74
CA GLY A 103 -7.37 4.85 -3.38
C GLY A 103 -7.19 3.33 -3.31
N ALA A 104 -5.96 2.92 -3.02
CA ALA A 104 -5.56 1.52 -2.95
C ALA A 104 -6.02 0.81 -1.67
N ASP A 105 -6.26 1.56 -0.60
CA ASP A 105 -6.69 1.06 0.70
C ASP A 105 -8.18 1.31 0.93
N CYS A 106 -8.91 0.30 1.41
CA CYS A 106 -10.30 0.45 1.81
C CYS A 106 -10.61 -0.35 3.08
N CYS A 107 -11.24 0.33 4.03
CA CYS A 107 -12.07 -0.29 5.06
C CYS A 107 -13.48 0.28 4.95
N GLY A 108 -14.50 -0.57 4.90
CA GLY A 108 -15.87 -0.14 4.76
C GLY A 108 -16.87 -1.22 5.15
N GLU A 109 -18.13 -1.00 4.80
CA GLU A 109 -19.24 -1.91 5.05
C GLU A 109 -19.91 -2.29 3.73
N ILE A 110 -20.22 -3.56 3.54
CA ILE A 110 -20.98 -4.05 2.39
C ILE A 110 -22.42 -3.58 2.52
N VAL A 111 -22.90 -2.79 1.53
CA VAL A 111 -24.26 -2.24 1.52
C VAL A 111 -25.15 -2.82 0.42
N ALA A 112 -24.54 -3.44 -0.60
CA ALA A 112 -25.27 -4.22 -1.60
C ALA A 112 -24.35 -5.30 -2.19
N VAL A 113 -24.96 -6.31 -2.80
CA VAL A 113 -24.25 -7.45 -3.40
C VAL A 113 -24.76 -7.71 -4.82
N GLY A 114 -23.89 -8.28 -5.66
CA GLY A 114 -24.26 -8.78 -6.98
C GLY A 114 -25.11 -10.03 -6.93
N ALA A 115 -25.68 -10.41 -8.06
CA ALA A 115 -26.68 -11.48 -8.15
C ALA A 115 -26.14 -12.88 -7.74
N ASP A 116 -24.83 -13.12 -7.84
CA ASP A 116 -24.22 -14.40 -7.51
C ASP A 116 -23.65 -14.43 -6.08
N ILE A 117 -23.84 -13.35 -5.30
CA ILE A 117 -23.29 -13.22 -3.94
C ILE A 117 -24.40 -13.40 -2.88
N ASP A 118 -24.05 -14.09 -1.79
CA ASP A 118 -24.95 -14.29 -0.64
C ASP A 118 -25.37 -12.94 -0.03
N PRO A 119 -26.67 -12.60 -0.01
CA PRO A 119 -27.15 -11.36 0.60
C PRO A 119 -26.84 -11.21 2.09
N GLN A 120 -26.52 -12.30 2.80
CA GLN A 120 -26.12 -12.25 4.21
C GLN A 120 -24.81 -11.48 4.45
N ARG A 121 -24.03 -11.22 3.38
CA ARG A 121 -22.83 -10.39 3.45
C ARG A 121 -23.11 -8.89 3.67
N ILE A 122 -24.35 -8.43 3.41
CA ILE A 122 -24.76 -7.04 3.68
C ILE A 122 -24.63 -6.77 5.19
N GLY A 123 -23.94 -5.65 5.52
CA GLY A 123 -23.61 -5.27 6.91
C GLY A 123 -22.25 -5.81 7.38
N GLU A 124 -21.56 -6.65 6.61
CA GLU A 124 -20.19 -7.05 6.93
C GLU A 124 -19.23 -5.86 6.83
N ARG A 125 -18.44 -5.65 7.89
CA ARG A 125 -17.27 -4.76 7.83
C ARG A 125 -16.13 -5.49 7.17
N VAL A 126 -15.54 -4.88 6.13
CA VAL A 126 -14.54 -5.53 5.30
C VAL A 126 -13.28 -4.69 5.13
N LEU A 127 -12.18 -5.38 4.88
CA LEU A 127 -10.97 -4.84 4.27
C LEU A 127 -10.87 -5.34 2.82
N VAL A 128 -10.55 -4.45 1.90
CA VAL A 128 -10.38 -4.81 0.48
C VAL A 128 -8.91 -5.06 0.18
N ARG A 129 -8.60 -6.20 -0.45
CA ARG A 129 -7.25 -6.46 -0.96
C ARG A 129 -6.89 -5.44 -2.02
N THR A 130 -5.73 -4.80 -1.85
CA THR A 130 -5.21 -3.84 -2.82
C THR A 130 -4.84 -4.54 -4.13
N MET A 131 -4.08 -5.63 -4.04
CA MET A 131 -3.62 -6.44 -5.17
C MET A 131 -4.54 -7.64 -5.32
N GLN A 132 -5.42 -7.60 -6.33
CA GLN A 132 -6.42 -8.63 -6.58
C GLN A 132 -5.93 -9.54 -7.70
N ALA A 133 -5.96 -10.86 -7.50
CA ALA A 133 -5.62 -11.80 -8.55
C ALA A 133 -6.58 -11.61 -9.73
N ASN A 134 -6.05 -11.55 -10.95
CA ASN A 134 -6.91 -11.52 -12.13
C ASN A 134 -7.44 -12.94 -12.41
N THR A 135 -8.65 -13.23 -11.94
CA THR A 135 -9.29 -14.54 -12.13
C THR A 135 -9.65 -14.83 -13.58
N ARG A 136 -9.67 -13.82 -14.45
CA ARG A 136 -9.96 -13.96 -15.89
C ARG A 136 -8.72 -14.26 -16.74
N ASP A 137 -7.54 -14.00 -16.19
CA ASP A 137 -6.25 -14.32 -16.79
C ASP A 137 -5.50 -15.26 -15.84
N ASN A 138 -5.39 -16.52 -16.22
CA ASN A 138 -4.68 -17.56 -15.45
C ASN A 138 -3.16 -17.33 -15.34
N SER A 139 -2.64 -16.14 -15.64
CA SER A 139 -1.25 -15.83 -15.41
C SER A 139 -1.02 -15.57 -13.91
N ASN A 140 -0.09 -16.30 -13.33
CA ASN A 140 0.19 -16.30 -11.88
C ASN A 140 0.73 -14.97 -11.32
N PHE A 141 0.90 -13.94 -12.14
CA PHE A 141 1.49 -12.65 -11.72
C PHE A 141 0.71 -11.44 -12.23
N THR A 142 -0.44 -11.64 -12.88
CA THR A 142 -1.32 -10.53 -13.28
C THR A 142 -2.25 -10.20 -12.13
N CYS A 143 -2.36 -8.93 -11.79
CA CYS A 143 -3.29 -8.47 -10.78
C CYS A 143 -4.03 -7.21 -11.26
N ILE A 144 -5.22 -7.02 -10.71
CA ILE A 144 -5.99 -5.79 -10.79
C ILE A 144 -5.78 -5.05 -9.47
N THR A 145 -5.39 -3.78 -9.55
CA THR A 145 -5.12 -2.96 -8.36
C THR A 145 -6.23 -1.95 -8.17
N SER A 146 -6.79 -1.91 -6.96
CA SER A 146 -7.75 -0.87 -6.59
C SER A 146 -7.10 0.51 -6.70
N GLY A 147 -7.75 1.45 -7.37
CA GLY A 147 -7.26 2.80 -7.60
C GLY A 147 -6.30 2.92 -8.80
N SER A 148 -6.15 1.85 -9.60
CA SER A 148 -5.38 1.83 -10.85
C SER A 148 -6.21 1.18 -11.96
N GLU A 149 -6.23 -0.15 -12.09
CA GLU A 149 -7.01 -0.86 -13.11
C GLU A 149 -8.52 -0.93 -12.77
N ARG A 150 -8.89 -0.64 -11.52
CA ARG A 150 -10.28 -0.56 -11.04
C ARG A 150 -10.42 0.67 -10.15
N ASN A 151 -11.60 1.33 -10.18
CA ASN A 151 -11.89 2.43 -9.26
C ASN A 151 -11.67 2.01 -7.80
N GLY A 152 -11.01 2.88 -7.04
CA GLY A 152 -10.62 2.67 -5.66
C GLY A 152 -11.48 3.42 -4.65
N ALA A 153 -10.91 3.62 -3.47
CA ALA A 153 -11.63 4.03 -2.26
C ALA A 153 -11.63 5.55 -1.99
N PHE A 154 -11.11 6.39 -2.90
CA PHE A 154 -11.23 7.85 -2.72
C PHE A 154 -12.62 8.33 -3.16
N ALA A 155 -13.65 7.67 -2.63
CA ALA A 155 -15.06 7.94 -2.84
C ALA A 155 -15.90 7.43 -1.66
N GLN A 156 -17.19 7.80 -1.61
CA GLN A 156 -18.13 7.27 -0.61
C GLN A 156 -18.44 5.78 -0.83
N TYR A 157 -18.43 5.34 -2.08
CA TYR A 157 -18.72 3.94 -2.43
C TYR A 157 -17.72 3.42 -3.46
N MET A 158 -17.39 2.14 -3.35
CA MET A 158 -16.61 1.40 -4.35
C MET A 158 -17.17 0.00 -4.54
N THR A 159 -16.87 -0.62 -5.69
CA THR A 159 -17.13 -2.05 -5.90
C THR A 159 -15.83 -2.84 -5.81
N ALA A 160 -15.93 -4.07 -5.33
CA ALA A 160 -14.86 -5.06 -5.36
C ALA A 160 -15.45 -6.44 -5.63
N GLU A 161 -14.67 -7.33 -6.27
CA GLU A 161 -15.07 -8.74 -6.31
C GLU A 161 -15.21 -9.25 -4.87
N SER A 162 -16.29 -9.98 -4.60
CA SER A 162 -16.66 -10.44 -3.27
C SER A 162 -15.53 -11.20 -2.56
N VAL A 163 -14.74 -11.98 -3.31
CA VAL A 163 -13.60 -12.75 -2.80
C VAL A 163 -12.43 -11.88 -2.32
N HIS A 164 -12.38 -10.61 -2.73
CA HIS A 164 -11.35 -9.65 -2.35
C HIS A 164 -11.80 -8.65 -1.28
N ALA A 165 -13.07 -8.69 -0.89
CA ALA A 165 -13.63 -7.95 0.26
C ALA A 165 -13.75 -8.89 1.45
N LEU A 166 -12.72 -8.92 2.30
CA LEU A 166 -12.63 -9.90 3.40
C LEU A 166 -13.20 -9.31 4.70
N ALA A 167 -14.13 -10.03 5.31
CA ALA A 167 -14.73 -9.66 6.59
C ALA A 167 -13.68 -9.58 7.70
N ILE A 168 -13.81 -8.59 8.58
CA ILE A 168 -12.89 -8.35 9.71
C ILE A 168 -13.65 -8.13 11.01
N SER A 169 -13.31 -8.91 12.03
CA SER A 169 -13.81 -8.74 13.39
C SER A 169 -12.74 -8.09 14.27
N SER A 170 -12.85 -6.79 14.47
CA SER A 170 -11.87 -6.02 15.24
C SER A 170 -12.52 -4.82 15.90
N ASN A 171 -11.99 -4.41 17.06
CA ASN A 171 -12.37 -3.17 17.75
C ASN A 171 -11.62 -1.93 17.24
N TRP A 172 -10.76 -2.08 16.24
CA TRP A 172 -10.07 -0.94 15.63
C TRP A 172 -11.06 -0.08 14.85
N THR A 173 -10.73 1.20 14.76
CA THR A 173 -11.48 2.16 13.93
C THR A 173 -11.30 1.87 12.44
N ASN A 174 -12.23 2.34 11.60
CA ASN A 174 -12.08 2.24 10.14
C ASN A 174 -10.80 2.92 9.65
N VAL A 175 -10.38 4.00 10.30
CA VAL A 175 -9.13 4.72 10.00
C VAL A 175 -7.89 3.85 10.25
N GLU A 176 -7.85 3.13 11.37
CA GLU A 176 -6.76 2.18 11.65
C GLU A 176 -6.79 1.02 10.66
N LEU A 177 -7.96 0.43 10.43
CA LEU A 177 -8.12 -0.69 9.51
C LEU A 177 -7.74 -0.32 8.06
N ALA A 178 -8.17 0.85 7.57
CA ALA A 178 -7.81 1.34 6.24
C ALA A 178 -6.31 1.67 6.09
N SER A 179 -5.54 1.64 7.16
CA SER A 179 -4.08 1.83 7.12
C SER A 179 -3.32 0.54 6.78
N VAL A 180 -4.03 -0.59 6.70
CA VAL A 180 -3.41 -1.93 6.60
C VAL A 180 -3.29 -2.43 5.15
N PRO A 181 -4.31 -2.41 4.28
CA PRO A 181 -4.35 -3.24 3.08
C PRO A 181 -3.10 -3.17 2.22
N CYS A 182 -2.73 -2.02 1.70
CA CYS A 182 -1.57 -1.85 0.83
C CYS A 182 -0.25 -2.03 1.60
N ALA A 183 -0.08 -1.29 2.70
CA ALA A 183 1.21 -1.21 3.38
C ALA A 183 1.62 -2.52 4.05
N TYR A 184 0.70 -3.14 4.80
CA TYR A 184 0.99 -4.37 5.53
C TYR A 184 1.03 -5.58 4.62
N SER A 185 0.17 -5.66 3.59
CA SER A 185 0.24 -6.77 2.64
C SER A 185 1.52 -6.74 1.81
N THR A 186 1.99 -5.54 1.43
CA THR A 186 3.29 -5.38 0.79
C THR A 186 4.43 -5.87 1.70
N ALA A 187 4.46 -5.42 2.95
CA ALA A 187 5.49 -5.84 3.91
C ALA A 187 5.44 -7.36 4.18
N GLU A 188 4.26 -7.92 4.41
CA GLU A 188 4.07 -9.36 4.63
C GLU A 188 4.49 -10.18 3.41
N GLY A 189 4.14 -9.72 2.21
CA GLY A 189 4.55 -10.32 0.94
C GLY A 189 6.07 -10.33 0.77
N MET A 190 6.75 -9.22 1.10
CA MET A 190 8.22 -9.12 1.08
C MET A 190 8.86 -10.11 2.04
N LEU A 191 8.39 -10.13 3.29
CA LEU A 191 8.91 -11.02 4.35
C LEU A 191 8.67 -12.49 4.04
N SER A 192 7.49 -12.83 3.52
CA SER A 192 7.15 -14.19 3.09
C SER A 192 8.03 -14.65 1.93
N ARG A 193 8.19 -13.80 0.90
CA ARG A 193 8.99 -14.11 -0.29
C ARG A 193 10.47 -14.31 0.03
N ALA A 194 11.01 -13.52 0.96
CA ALA A 194 12.37 -13.68 1.48
C ALA A 194 12.47 -14.78 2.55
N ASN A 195 11.37 -15.45 2.92
CA ASN A 195 11.31 -16.46 3.97
C ASN A 195 11.97 -15.99 5.28
N VAL A 196 11.61 -14.78 5.72
CA VAL A 196 12.15 -14.17 6.94
C VAL A 196 11.69 -14.94 8.17
N ALA A 197 12.64 -15.24 9.06
CA ALA A 197 12.43 -15.92 10.32
C ALA A 197 13.19 -15.21 11.47
N ASN A 198 13.66 -15.96 12.46
CA ASN A 198 14.46 -15.45 13.58
C ASN A 198 15.91 -15.16 13.14
N GLU A 199 16.14 -14.00 12.55
CA GLU A 199 17.41 -13.57 11.95
C GLU A 199 17.57 -12.04 11.99
N THR A 200 18.68 -11.50 11.52
CA THR A 200 18.93 -10.04 11.50
C THR A 200 18.38 -9.45 10.21
N VAL A 201 17.43 -8.52 10.34
CA VAL A 201 16.73 -7.86 9.23
C VAL A 201 17.02 -6.37 9.25
N LEU A 202 17.48 -5.81 8.12
CA LEU A 202 17.57 -4.37 7.88
C LEU A 202 16.33 -3.91 7.14
N VAL A 203 15.62 -2.92 7.69
CA VAL A 203 14.42 -2.32 7.08
C VAL A 203 14.72 -0.88 6.67
N THR A 204 14.59 -0.56 5.38
CA THR A 204 14.71 0.82 4.90
C THR A 204 13.37 1.55 4.92
N GLY A 205 13.39 2.89 4.95
CA GLY A 205 12.15 3.68 4.97
C GLY A 205 11.23 3.34 6.14
N ALA A 206 11.78 2.92 7.28
CA ALA A 206 11.09 2.32 8.42
C ALA A 206 10.00 3.19 9.06
N SER A 207 10.02 4.50 8.84
CA SER A 207 8.99 5.43 9.32
C SER A 207 7.78 5.60 8.39
N GLY A 208 7.82 5.05 7.17
CA GLY A 208 6.71 5.05 6.22
C GLY A 208 5.73 3.90 6.44
N GLY A 209 4.65 3.85 5.67
CA GLY A 209 3.60 2.82 5.81
C GLY A 209 4.16 1.40 5.70
N VAL A 210 4.83 1.06 4.59
CA VAL A 210 5.39 -0.29 4.37
C VAL A 210 6.53 -0.58 5.34
N GLY A 211 7.45 0.39 5.56
CA GLY A 211 8.59 0.17 6.47
C GLY A 211 8.16 -0.05 7.90
N SER A 212 7.18 0.71 8.43
CA SER A 212 6.65 0.52 9.78
C SER A 212 5.93 -0.83 9.95
N ALA A 213 5.23 -1.28 8.91
CA ALA A 213 4.66 -2.62 8.87
C ALA A 213 5.74 -3.70 8.86
N ALA A 214 6.79 -3.53 8.04
CA ALA A 214 7.91 -4.48 7.96
C ALA A 214 8.64 -4.63 9.29
N VAL A 215 8.82 -3.53 10.05
CA VAL A 215 9.39 -3.60 11.42
C VAL A 215 8.55 -4.51 12.30
N GLN A 216 7.23 -4.24 12.43
CA GLN A 216 6.34 -5.01 13.29
C GLN A 216 6.25 -6.49 12.86
N LEU A 217 6.08 -6.74 11.57
CA LEU A 217 5.93 -8.09 11.03
C LEU A 217 7.24 -8.90 11.13
N SER A 218 8.40 -8.26 11.02
CA SER A 218 9.71 -8.90 11.28
C SER A 218 9.85 -9.26 12.76
N LYS A 219 9.49 -8.35 13.67
CA LYS A 219 9.49 -8.64 15.12
C LYS A 219 8.55 -9.78 15.46
N ARG A 220 7.37 -9.82 14.86
CA ARG A 220 6.43 -10.92 15.02
C ARG A 220 7.04 -12.29 14.62
N ARG A 221 7.96 -12.31 13.64
CA ARG A 221 8.71 -13.51 13.23
C ARG A 221 9.90 -13.83 14.14
N GLY A 222 10.15 -13.03 15.18
CA GLY A 222 11.28 -13.19 16.10
C GLY A 222 12.58 -12.58 15.58
N ALA A 223 12.57 -11.82 14.50
CA ALA A 223 13.76 -11.21 13.94
C ALA A 223 14.37 -10.14 14.85
N GLN A 224 15.69 -9.96 14.75
CA GLN A 224 16.38 -8.77 15.22
C GLN A 224 16.28 -7.69 14.14
N VAL A 225 15.60 -6.59 14.44
CA VAL A 225 15.28 -5.56 13.45
C VAL A 225 16.17 -4.34 13.61
N ILE A 226 16.94 -4.05 12.56
CA ILE A 226 17.67 -2.80 12.37
C ILE A 226 16.86 -1.95 11.41
N ALA A 227 16.48 -0.74 11.80
CA ALA A 227 15.61 0.13 11.02
C ALA A 227 16.35 1.39 10.59
N MET A 228 16.17 1.80 9.32
CA MET A 228 16.70 3.06 8.80
C MET A 228 15.62 4.13 8.77
N SER A 229 15.85 5.25 9.47
CA SER A 229 14.92 6.36 9.55
C SER A 229 15.65 7.69 9.77
N SER A 230 14.94 8.81 9.71
CA SER A 230 15.51 10.09 10.18
C SER A 230 15.60 10.12 11.71
N PRO A 231 16.58 10.81 12.28
CA PRO A 231 16.72 10.92 13.76
C PRO A 231 15.46 11.43 14.46
N SER A 232 14.73 12.33 13.82
CA SER A 232 13.49 12.91 14.38
C SER A 232 12.36 11.90 14.57
N LYS A 233 12.41 10.75 13.88
CA LYS A 233 11.40 9.68 13.92
C LYS A 233 11.90 8.40 14.60
N ALA A 234 13.13 8.42 15.12
CA ALA A 234 13.75 7.22 15.69
C ALA A 234 12.90 6.62 16.82
N LYS A 235 12.40 7.46 17.75
CA LYS A 235 11.55 7.01 18.87
C LYS A 235 10.24 6.34 18.41
N ASP A 236 9.63 6.86 17.36
CA ASP A 236 8.41 6.25 16.81
C ASP A 236 8.73 4.86 16.26
N VAL A 237 9.84 4.74 15.50
CA VAL A 237 10.27 3.47 14.90
C VAL A 237 10.71 2.45 15.97
N GLU A 238 11.38 2.88 17.04
CA GLU A 238 11.69 2.04 18.21
C GLU A 238 10.42 1.52 18.88
N SER A 239 9.39 2.37 19.00
CA SER A 239 8.10 1.98 19.60
C SER A 239 7.35 0.91 18.79
N LEU A 240 7.66 0.78 17.49
CA LEU A 240 7.14 -0.28 16.62
C LEU A 240 7.86 -1.62 16.80
N GLY A 241 8.94 -1.64 17.60
CA GLY A 241 9.69 -2.84 17.93
C GLY A 241 11.06 -2.95 17.24
N ALA A 242 11.58 -1.92 16.59
CA ALA A 242 12.95 -1.93 16.08
C ALA A 242 13.96 -2.06 17.25
N ASP A 243 14.89 -3.01 17.15
CA ASP A 243 15.93 -3.21 18.17
C ASP A 243 17.03 -2.15 18.08
N ARG A 244 17.21 -1.58 16.89
CA ARG A 244 18.16 -0.50 16.63
C ARG A 244 17.66 0.39 15.50
N VAL A 245 17.76 1.71 15.68
CA VAL A 245 17.47 2.68 14.61
C VAL A 245 18.77 3.36 14.18
N ILE A 246 19.01 3.41 12.87
CA ILE A 246 20.16 4.04 12.22
C ILE A 246 19.65 5.23 11.39
N ASP A 247 20.38 6.36 11.44
CA ASP A 247 20.10 7.50 10.56
C ASP A 247 20.29 7.07 9.10
N ARG A 248 19.26 7.30 8.29
CA ARG A 248 19.23 6.97 6.86
C ARG A 248 20.37 7.59 6.03
N ASN A 249 21.02 8.65 6.54
CA ASN A 249 22.12 9.34 5.88
C ASN A 249 23.51 8.85 6.34
N SER A 250 23.55 7.84 7.21
CA SER A 250 24.81 7.31 7.74
C SER A 250 25.50 6.39 6.73
N ASP A 251 26.82 6.29 6.86
CA ASP A 251 27.58 5.23 6.21
C ASP A 251 27.24 3.88 6.85
N LEU A 252 26.47 3.09 6.15
CA LEU A 252 25.90 1.84 6.63
C LEU A 252 26.98 0.79 6.94
N VAL A 253 27.99 0.71 6.08
CA VAL A 253 29.11 -0.26 6.25
C VAL A 253 29.95 0.10 7.47
N SER A 254 30.24 1.37 7.68
CA SER A 254 30.98 1.83 8.87
C SER A 254 30.24 1.55 10.19
N ILE A 255 28.88 1.57 10.16
CA ILE A 255 28.07 1.38 11.36
C ILE A 255 27.78 -0.08 11.67
N LEU A 256 27.50 -0.88 10.65
CA LEU A 256 27.09 -2.29 10.79
C LEU A 256 28.24 -3.26 10.58
N GLY A 257 29.25 -2.88 9.80
CA GLY A 257 30.26 -3.78 9.25
C GLY A 257 29.73 -4.54 8.03
N GLU A 258 30.67 -5.11 7.26
CA GLU A 258 30.36 -6.05 6.19
C GLU A 258 29.75 -7.34 6.77
N ASP A 259 28.98 -8.09 5.96
CA ASP A 259 28.44 -9.41 6.32
C ASP A 259 27.70 -9.44 7.67
N SER A 260 26.90 -8.41 7.98
CA SER A 260 26.30 -8.21 9.30
C SER A 260 24.79 -8.52 9.36
N VAL A 261 24.07 -8.46 8.22
CA VAL A 261 22.62 -8.70 8.18
C VAL A 261 22.27 -9.89 7.26
N ASP A 262 21.20 -10.58 7.60
CA ASP A 262 20.74 -11.75 6.84
C ASP A 262 19.79 -11.34 5.70
N VAL A 263 18.95 -10.33 5.95
CA VAL A 263 17.94 -9.86 4.99
C VAL A 263 17.86 -8.34 4.96
N VAL A 264 17.74 -7.77 3.77
CA VAL A 264 17.38 -6.36 3.56
C VAL A 264 15.97 -6.27 2.98
N ILE A 265 15.07 -5.56 3.68
CA ILE A 265 13.72 -5.19 3.26
C ILE A 265 13.77 -3.74 2.77
N ASP A 266 13.69 -3.55 1.47
CA ASP A 266 13.94 -2.25 0.86
C ASP A 266 12.75 -1.70 0.08
N VAL A 267 12.41 -0.43 0.34
CA VAL A 267 11.42 0.36 -0.39
C VAL A 267 12.00 1.71 -0.87
N VAL A 268 13.31 1.89 -0.73
CA VAL A 268 14.00 3.17 -0.97
C VAL A 268 14.88 3.11 -2.22
N ALA A 269 15.70 2.07 -2.37
CA ALA A 269 16.71 1.94 -3.44
C ALA A 269 17.64 3.17 -3.55
N GLY A 270 17.92 3.63 -4.78
CA GLY A 270 18.73 4.82 -5.01
C GLY A 270 20.21 4.64 -4.74
N GLU A 271 20.92 5.74 -4.47
CA GLU A 271 22.40 5.77 -4.36
C GLU A 271 22.98 4.90 -3.21
N ILE A 272 22.23 4.71 -2.14
CA ILE A 272 22.68 3.87 -1.00
C ILE A 272 22.65 2.37 -1.31
N TRP A 273 21.99 1.97 -2.39
CA TRP A 273 21.70 0.57 -2.70
C TRP A 273 22.93 -0.37 -2.70
N PRO A 274 24.12 0.02 -3.25
CA PRO A 274 25.30 -0.85 -3.20
C PRO A 274 25.71 -1.21 -1.78
N SER A 275 25.56 -0.31 -0.80
CA SER A 275 25.90 -0.56 0.61
C SER A 275 25.05 -1.66 1.24
N PHE A 276 23.83 -1.88 0.73
CA PHE A 276 22.99 -3.00 1.20
C PHE A 276 23.65 -4.35 0.89
N LEU A 277 24.31 -4.47 -0.26
CA LEU A 277 24.96 -5.71 -0.67
C LEU A 277 26.24 -5.98 0.14
N GLU A 278 26.91 -4.93 0.56
CA GLU A 278 28.12 -5.06 1.41
C GLU A 278 27.77 -5.54 2.82
N VAL A 279 26.68 -5.03 3.42
CA VAL A 279 26.25 -5.45 4.76
C VAL A 279 25.53 -6.81 4.77
N LEU A 280 25.03 -7.31 3.63
CA LEU A 280 24.44 -8.63 3.54
C LEU A 280 25.50 -9.71 3.74
N LYS A 281 25.21 -10.68 4.62
CA LYS A 281 26.00 -11.90 4.79
C LYS A 281 26.02 -12.74 3.51
N ARG A 282 26.97 -13.66 3.42
CA ARG A 282 26.93 -14.70 2.38
C ARG A 282 25.63 -15.50 2.49
N GLY A 283 24.98 -15.77 1.36
CA GLY A 283 23.65 -16.37 1.31
C GLY A 283 22.53 -15.41 1.72
N GLY A 284 22.85 -14.13 1.93
CA GLY A 284 21.87 -13.10 2.30
C GLY A 284 20.84 -12.82 1.23
N ARG A 285 19.72 -12.17 1.62
CA ARG A 285 18.57 -11.93 0.75
C ARG A 285 18.23 -10.45 0.73
N TYR A 286 18.08 -9.94 -0.47
CA TYR A 286 17.56 -8.59 -0.72
C TYR A 286 16.16 -8.69 -1.32
N VAL A 287 15.20 -7.98 -0.75
CA VAL A 287 13.83 -7.92 -1.30
C VAL A 287 13.37 -6.47 -1.41
N THR A 288 12.77 -6.13 -2.56
CA THR A 288 12.28 -4.79 -2.83
C THR A 288 10.84 -4.79 -3.35
N SER A 289 10.10 -3.75 -2.94
CA SER A 289 8.74 -3.44 -3.43
C SER A 289 8.56 -1.95 -3.69
N GLY A 290 9.65 -1.19 -3.79
CA GLY A 290 9.61 0.24 -4.04
C GLY A 290 11.01 0.82 -4.25
N ALA A 291 11.06 2.01 -4.85
CA ALA A 291 12.31 2.69 -5.18
C ALA A 291 12.16 4.22 -5.04
N ILE A 292 11.79 4.67 -3.83
CA ILE A 292 11.43 6.08 -3.57
C ILE A 292 12.57 7.04 -3.92
N ALA A 293 13.84 6.64 -3.66
CA ALA A 293 15.01 7.47 -3.94
C ALA A 293 15.52 7.37 -5.40
N GLY A 294 14.94 6.47 -6.18
CA GLY A 294 15.25 6.31 -7.60
C GLY A 294 15.28 4.84 -8.02
N PRO A 295 14.76 4.53 -9.23
CA PRO A 295 14.60 3.14 -9.67
C PRO A 295 15.86 2.54 -10.30
N ILE A 296 16.88 3.36 -10.58
CA ILE A 296 18.09 2.91 -11.26
C ILE A 296 19.21 2.78 -10.23
N VAL A 297 19.79 1.58 -10.16
CA VAL A 297 20.87 1.25 -9.24
C VAL A 297 22.02 0.58 -9.99
N GLU A 298 23.24 0.72 -9.47
CA GLU A 298 24.42 0.07 -10.00
C GLU A 298 24.70 -1.24 -9.27
N LEU A 299 24.92 -2.33 -10.01
CA LEU A 299 25.21 -3.66 -9.47
C LEU A 299 26.58 -4.15 -9.92
N ASP A 300 27.50 -4.36 -8.96
CA ASP A 300 28.66 -5.23 -9.19
C ASP A 300 28.22 -6.71 -9.12
N VAL A 301 28.10 -7.34 -10.28
CA VAL A 301 27.65 -8.73 -10.39
C VAL A 301 28.55 -9.71 -9.62
N ARG A 302 29.81 -9.34 -9.40
CA ARG A 302 30.76 -10.16 -8.59
C ARG A 302 30.28 -10.25 -7.13
N THR A 303 29.82 -9.13 -6.55
CA THR A 303 29.25 -9.13 -5.19
C THR A 303 28.07 -10.09 -5.10
N LEU A 304 27.19 -10.07 -6.10
CA LEU A 304 26.03 -10.97 -6.16
C LEU A 304 26.42 -12.45 -6.09
N TYR A 305 27.30 -12.90 -7.04
CA TYR A 305 27.60 -14.34 -7.12
C TYR A 305 28.66 -14.80 -6.12
N LEU A 306 29.62 -13.95 -5.74
CA LEU A 306 30.66 -14.35 -4.77
C LEU A 306 30.11 -14.44 -3.33
N LYS A 307 29.05 -13.71 -3.03
CA LYS A 307 28.35 -13.81 -1.74
C LYS A 307 27.11 -14.72 -1.78
N ASP A 308 26.83 -15.38 -2.91
CA ASP A 308 25.63 -16.22 -3.11
C ASP A 308 24.33 -15.49 -2.71
N LEU A 309 24.19 -14.22 -3.06
CA LEU A 309 23.02 -13.40 -2.70
C LEU A 309 21.79 -13.77 -3.52
N SER A 310 20.62 -13.65 -2.90
CA SER A 310 19.33 -13.81 -3.57
C SER A 310 18.58 -12.49 -3.61
N PHE A 311 18.06 -12.12 -4.79
CA PHE A 311 17.29 -10.89 -5.00
C PHE A 311 15.84 -11.23 -5.33
N TYR A 312 14.90 -10.56 -4.67
CA TYR A 312 13.48 -10.75 -4.85
C TYR A 312 12.78 -9.42 -5.18
N GLY A 313 12.06 -9.37 -6.30
CA GLY A 313 11.01 -8.38 -6.50
C GLY A 313 9.72 -8.85 -5.81
N SER A 314 8.99 -7.96 -5.20
CA SER A 314 7.77 -8.30 -4.47
C SER A 314 6.65 -7.31 -4.80
N THR A 315 5.70 -7.77 -5.61
CA THR A 315 4.48 -7.04 -5.98
C THR A 315 3.27 -7.93 -5.80
N TYR A 316 3.21 -9.03 -6.57
CA TYR A 316 2.14 -10.01 -6.48
C TYR A 316 2.14 -10.69 -5.10
N GLN A 317 0.94 -10.88 -4.56
CA GLN A 317 0.72 -11.47 -3.25
C GLN A 317 -0.27 -12.64 -3.37
N GLY A 318 0.11 -13.81 -2.85
CA GLY A 318 -0.81 -14.95 -2.69
C GLY A 318 -1.96 -14.63 -1.72
N ASP A 319 -3.01 -15.41 -1.78
CA ASP A 319 -4.22 -15.19 -0.97
C ASP A 319 -3.93 -15.28 0.53
N GLU A 320 -2.99 -16.14 0.90
CA GLU A 320 -2.57 -16.36 2.28
C GLU A 320 -1.98 -15.10 2.95
N ILE A 321 -1.35 -14.22 2.16
CA ILE A 321 -0.72 -13.00 2.68
C ILE A 321 -1.77 -12.12 3.39
N PHE A 322 -2.89 -11.86 2.71
CA PHE A 322 -3.92 -10.99 3.26
C PHE A 322 -4.74 -11.68 4.34
N THR A 323 -5.04 -12.97 4.18
CA THR A 323 -5.74 -13.78 5.18
C THR A 323 -4.96 -13.86 6.48
N ASN A 324 -3.63 -14.03 6.42
CA ASN A 324 -2.76 -14.01 7.60
C ASN A 324 -2.83 -12.67 8.33
N LEU A 325 -2.82 -11.55 7.59
CA LEU A 325 -2.92 -10.21 8.18
C LEU A 325 -4.21 -10.01 8.97
N LEU A 326 -5.36 -10.45 8.44
CA LEU A 326 -6.63 -10.40 9.18
C LEU A 326 -6.50 -11.11 10.52
N GLY A 327 -5.93 -12.31 10.53
CA GLY A 327 -5.68 -13.04 11.76
C GLY A 327 -4.74 -12.31 12.74
N TYR A 328 -3.72 -11.60 12.24
CA TYR A 328 -2.82 -10.80 13.10
C TYR A 328 -3.53 -9.59 13.71
N ILE A 329 -4.42 -8.94 12.95
CA ILE A 329 -5.26 -7.84 13.43
C ILE A 329 -6.21 -8.32 14.53
N GLU A 330 -6.94 -9.40 14.28
CA GLU A 330 -7.94 -9.95 15.19
C GLU A 330 -7.33 -10.41 16.52
N ARG A 331 -6.07 -10.87 16.48
CA ARG A 331 -5.31 -11.23 17.70
C ARG A 331 -4.51 -10.06 18.28
N ASN A 332 -4.61 -8.84 17.70
CA ASN A 332 -3.86 -7.65 18.12
C ASN A 332 -2.32 -7.86 18.13
N GLU A 333 -1.79 -8.65 17.19
CA GLU A 333 -0.35 -8.94 17.07
C GLU A 333 0.42 -7.82 16.36
N ILE A 334 -0.29 -6.96 15.63
CA ILE A 334 0.21 -5.78 14.94
C ILE A 334 -0.75 -4.62 15.17
N ARG A 335 -0.30 -3.38 15.00
CA ARG A 335 -1.18 -2.20 15.00
C ARG A 335 -0.59 -1.09 14.12
N PRO A 336 -1.34 -0.54 13.16
CA PRO A 336 -0.84 0.52 12.31
C PRO A 336 -0.66 1.82 13.09
N MET A 337 0.41 2.56 12.76
CA MET A 337 0.59 3.91 13.23
C MET A 337 -0.12 4.86 12.27
N VAL A 338 -1.18 5.50 12.73
CA VAL A 338 -1.91 6.53 11.99
C VAL A 338 -1.45 7.90 12.47
N ALA A 339 -0.84 8.67 11.57
CA ALA A 339 -0.35 10.01 11.90
C ALA A 339 -1.48 11.04 11.91
N LYS A 340 -2.39 10.96 10.93
CA LYS A 340 -3.48 11.92 10.78
C LYS A 340 -4.55 11.41 9.81
N SER A 341 -5.80 11.84 10.02
CA SER A 341 -6.90 11.69 9.08
C SER A 341 -7.35 13.06 8.53
N TYR A 342 -7.95 13.04 7.35
CA TYR A 342 -8.47 14.21 6.63
C TYR A 342 -9.84 13.87 6.06
N ASP A 343 -10.67 14.87 5.87
CA ASP A 343 -11.86 14.72 5.04
C ASP A 343 -11.45 14.42 3.58
N LEU A 344 -12.24 13.65 2.85
CA LEU A 344 -11.95 13.33 1.45
C LEU A 344 -11.80 14.58 0.57
N SER A 345 -12.56 15.64 0.85
CA SER A 345 -12.45 16.94 0.17
C SER A 345 -11.09 17.62 0.34
N ASP A 346 -10.35 17.28 1.39
CA ASP A 346 -9.01 17.80 1.68
C ASP A 346 -7.88 16.97 1.02
N ILE A 347 -8.18 16.16 0.01
CA ILE A 347 -7.22 15.22 -0.61
C ILE A 347 -5.93 15.90 -1.08
N ILE A 348 -5.99 17.10 -1.63
CA ILE A 348 -4.80 17.84 -2.07
C ILE A 348 -3.89 18.10 -0.88
N LYS A 349 -4.44 18.65 0.21
CA LYS A 349 -3.69 18.91 1.45
C LYS A 349 -3.14 17.61 2.05
N ALA A 350 -3.91 16.55 2.03
CA ALA A 350 -3.47 15.24 2.53
C ALA A 350 -2.30 14.68 1.71
N GLN A 351 -2.32 14.82 0.38
CA GLN A 351 -1.21 14.44 -0.48
C GLN A 351 0.01 15.37 -0.33
N GLU A 352 -0.18 16.69 -0.14
CA GLU A 352 0.92 17.62 0.19
C GLU A 352 1.62 17.22 1.49
N ASP A 353 0.85 16.93 2.54
CA ASP A 353 1.40 16.45 3.81
C ASP A 353 2.09 15.09 3.64
N PHE A 354 1.55 14.19 2.79
CA PHE A 354 2.14 12.90 2.48
C PHE A 354 3.52 13.04 1.80
N ILE A 355 3.64 13.87 0.77
CA ILE A 355 4.91 14.07 0.04
C ILE A 355 5.93 14.85 0.89
N SER A 356 5.52 15.65 1.89
CA SER A 356 6.42 16.34 2.79
C SER A 356 7.27 15.37 3.64
N LYS A 357 6.85 14.10 3.76
CA LYS A 357 7.51 13.03 4.54
C LYS A 357 7.79 13.42 6.00
N LYS A 358 7.01 14.34 6.60
CA LYS A 358 7.20 14.80 7.99
C LYS A 358 6.53 13.89 9.02
N HIS A 359 5.53 13.12 8.62
CA HIS A 359 4.79 12.18 9.48
C HIS A 359 5.51 10.82 9.63
N THR A 360 5.15 10.06 10.65
CA THR A 360 5.47 8.65 10.83
C THR A 360 4.20 7.82 10.65
N GLY A 361 4.25 6.72 9.88
CA GLY A 361 3.09 5.86 9.62
C GLY A 361 2.21 6.35 8.47
N LYS A 362 0.89 6.25 8.65
CA LYS A 362 -0.11 6.43 7.58
C LYS A 362 -0.89 7.74 7.71
N LEU A 363 -1.28 8.30 6.57
CA LEU A 363 -2.33 9.32 6.44
C LEU A 363 -3.57 8.67 5.84
N VAL A 364 -4.75 9.09 6.28
CA VAL A 364 -6.02 8.45 5.93
C VAL A 364 -7.06 9.49 5.54
N LEU A 365 -7.81 9.22 4.47
CA LEU A 365 -8.96 10.00 4.03
C LEU A 365 -10.24 9.37 4.56
N VAL A 366 -11.19 10.22 4.96
CA VAL A 366 -12.51 9.81 5.43
C VAL A 366 -13.55 10.44 4.49
N PRO A 367 -14.26 9.64 3.69
CA PRO A 367 -15.38 10.15 2.89
C PRO A 367 -16.53 10.61 3.78
N PRO A 368 -17.41 11.52 3.28
CA PRO A 368 -18.66 11.84 3.97
C PRO A 368 -19.46 10.57 4.27
N GLN A 369 -20.05 10.49 5.45
CA GLN A 369 -20.79 9.30 5.91
C GLN A 369 -22.32 9.44 5.79
N GLU A 370 -22.80 10.59 5.36
CA GLU A 370 -24.22 10.88 5.15
C GLU A 370 -24.66 10.54 3.74
#